data_c5d06847a44fa161126264a1c373e8cc
#
_entry.id   c5d06847a44fa161126264a1c373e8cc
#
_cell.length_a   1.000
_cell.length_b   1.000
_cell.length_c   1.000
_cell.angle_alpha   90.00
_cell.angle_beta   90.00
_cell.angle_gamma   90.00
#
_symmetry.space_group_name_H-M   'P 1'
#
loop_
_entity.id
_entity.type
_entity.pdbx_description
1 polymer ?
#
loop_
_entity_poly.entity_id
_entity_poly.type
_entity_poly.pdbx_seq_one_letter_code
_entity_poly.pdbx_strand_id
1 'polypeptide(L)'
;YISDVIVTAERTKQQVKSISPFQQLNKKQLQQQGITDIADALRRFSGVNIKDYGGAGGMKTISVRSLGAKHTAVVYDGVTLSDCQSGQIDLSRFSIDNIQQISLTIGDNEDIFVPARTVASAAALKLQSISPDFSNKKNHLTGQIKTGSFGMINPLIRYEQKFNEKISASTTDEFMRADNLYPFTLVNGDYVSKEKRYNNNIQTYRGELNLYISPNNRSTLNGKIYYYDTDQQLPGAVILYNAKSREKLRERNFFSQVHYRTYWENNLSLLINGKFNWSQSHYHDEGGKYPGGELNDRYFQREYYTSGALLYTPTSHWSMVYAADYIYNNLNANTPNNTSPYRHSILQTVTLRYQTDNITAVAIPVSYTHLTLPTNSLV
;
A
#
# COMPACT_ATOMS: atom_id res chain seq x y z
N TYR A 1 -33.20 -3.11 -13.75
CA TYR A 1 -33.31 -1.80 -13.07
C TYR A 1 -32.28 -1.65 -11.94
N ILE A 2 -30.99 -1.90 -12.23
CA ILE A 2 -29.88 -1.80 -11.23
C ILE A 2 -28.72 -0.97 -11.77
N SER A 3 -28.87 -0.40 -12.96
CA SER A 3 -27.82 0.43 -13.58
C SER A 3 -27.61 1.80 -12.90
N ASP A 4 -28.48 2.23 -12.01
CA ASP A 4 -28.46 3.58 -11.47
C ASP A 4 -27.58 3.77 -10.23
N VAL A 5 -27.22 2.69 -9.52
CA VAL A 5 -26.42 2.79 -8.28
C VAL A 5 -24.94 3.03 -8.57
N ILE A 6 -24.45 2.57 -9.72
CA ILE A 6 -23.05 2.79 -10.15
C ILE A 6 -22.86 4.19 -10.74
N VAL A 7 -23.93 4.77 -11.30
CA VAL A 7 -23.89 6.04 -12.01
C VAL A 7 -23.72 7.25 -11.06
N THR A 8 -24.13 7.17 -9.80
CA THR A 8 -23.99 8.27 -8.86
C THR A 8 -22.53 8.53 -8.45
N ALA A 9 -21.69 7.51 -8.47
CA ALA A 9 -20.24 7.66 -8.25
C ALA A 9 -19.53 8.17 -9.53
N GLU A 10 -20.13 8.00 -10.69
CA GLU A 10 -19.58 8.43 -11.98
C GLU A 10 -19.96 9.84 -12.39
N ARG A 11 -20.88 10.50 -11.71
CA ARG A 11 -21.29 11.87 -12.04
C ARG A 11 -20.22 12.94 -11.87
N THR A 12 -19.06 12.57 -11.36
CA THR A 12 -17.90 13.46 -11.26
C THR A 12 -16.83 13.20 -12.33
N LYS A 13 -17.14 12.38 -13.33
CA LYS A 13 -16.28 12.22 -14.53
C LYS A 13 -16.64 13.25 -15.63
N GLN A 14 -16.81 14.51 -15.30
CA GLN A 14 -16.28 15.51 -16.21
C GLN A 14 -14.76 15.29 -16.17
N GLN A 15 -14.17 15.05 -17.35
CA GLN A 15 -12.72 15.11 -17.53
C GLN A 15 -12.28 16.55 -17.23
N VAL A 16 -12.16 16.85 -15.95
CA VAL A 16 -11.49 18.05 -15.49
C VAL A 16 -10.08 17.91 -16.00
N LYS A 17 -9.60 18.87 -16.80
CA LYS A 17 -8.18 18.96 -17.13
C LYS A 17 -7.45 19.01 -15.82
N SER A 18 -6.84 17.89 -15.43
CA SER A 18 -6.09 17.80 -14.21
C SER A 18 -4.99 18.84 -14.19
N ILE A 19 -4.95 19.65 -13.14
CA ILE A 19 -3.87 20.63 -12.93
C ILE A 19 -2.57 19.88 -12.63
N SER A 20 -2.68 18.70 -12.03
CA SER A 20 -1.54 17.87 -11.60
C SER A 20 -1.38 16.64 -12.49
N PRO A 21 -0.15 16.19 -12.73
CA PRO A 21 0.10 14.96 -13.47
C PRO A 21 -0.61 13.77 -12.81
N PHE A 22 -1.54 13.16 -13.55
CA PHE A 22 -2.28 11.98 -13.15
C PHE A 22 -1.98 10.84 -14.11
N GLN A 23 -1.63 9.67 -13.58
CA GLN A 23 -1.33 8.48 -14.34
C GLN A 23 -2.10 7.30 -13.76
N GLN A 24 -2.62 6.43 -14.62
CA GLN A 24 -3.47 5.32 -14.20
C GLN A 24 -3.28 4.11 -15.09
N LEU A 25 -3.33 2.92 -14.48
CA LEU A 25 -3.45 1.63 -15.15
C LEU A 25 -4.61 0.85 -14.54
N ASN A 26 -5.53 0.39 -15.38
CA ASN A 26 -6.63 -0.48 -14.97
C ASN A 26 -6.26 -1.97 -15.15
N LYS A 27 -7.08 -2.87 -14.61
CA LYS A 27 -6.87 -4.32 -14.65
C LYS A 27 -6.63 -4.84 -16.08
N LYS A 28 -7.40 -4.36 -17.06
CA LYS A 28 -7.25 -4.79 -18.46
C LYS A 28 -5.88 -4.38 -19.02
N GLN A 29 -5.43 -3.17 -18.75
CA GLN A 29 -4.11 -2.69 -19.17
C GLN A 29 -2.98 -3.44 -18.46
N LEU A 30 -3.12 -3.73 -17.15
CA LEU A 30 -2.16 -4.53 -16.39
C LEU A 30 -1.97 -5.91 -17.03
N GLN A 31 -3.08 -6.59 -17.37
CA GLN A 31 -3.04 -7.90 -18.01
C GLN A 31 -2.49 -7.86 -19.44
N GLN A 32 -2.93 -6.92 -20.28
CA GLN A 32 -2.48 -6.79 -21.66
C GLN A 32 -0.99 -6.49 -21.78
N GLN A 33 -0.42 -5.82 -20.81
CA GLN A 33 1.00 -5.47 -20.79
C GLN A 33 1.88 -6.51 -20.09
N GLY A 34 1.30 -7.64 -19.64
CA GLY A 34 2.03 -8.71 -18.98
C GLY A 34 2.68 -8.29 -17.66
N ILE A 35 2.08 -7.35 -16.95
CA ILE A 35 2.60 -6.82 -15.68
C ILE A 35 2.50 -7.89 -14.60
N THR A 36 3.60 -8.17 -13.92
CA THR A 36 3.71 -9.27 -12.96
C THR A 36 3.63 -8.83 -11.50
N ASP A 37 4.00 -7.59 -11.21
CA ASP A 37 3.91 -6.99 -9.87
C ASP A 37 3.63 -5.48 -9.93
N ILE A 38 3.32 -4.89 -8.78
CA ILE A 38 2.99 -3.45 -8.68
C ILE A 38 4.18 -2.57 -9.06
N ALA A 39 5.39 -2.97 -8.71
CA ALA A 39 6.59 -2.20 -9.05
C ALA A 39 6.83 -2.18 -10.57
N ASP A 40 6.56 -3.28 -11.26
CA ASP A 40 6.61 -3.35 -12.74
C ASP A 40 5.57 -2.40 -13.37
N ALA A 41 4.36 -2.35 -12.83
CA ALA A 41 3.35 -1.38 -13.25
C ALA A 41 3.86 0.06 -13.10
N LEU A 42 4.47 0.37 -11.97
CA LEU A 42 4.92 1.72 -11.64
C LEU A 42 6.17 2.17 -12.40
N ARG A 43 7.01 1.25 -12.86
CA ARG A 43 8.14 1.57 -13.76
C ARG A 43 7.69 2.19 -15.08
N ARG A 44 6.41 2.03 -15.44
CA ARG A 44 5.80 2.61 -16.65
C ARG A 44 5.26 4.02 -16.44
N PHE A 45 5.22 4.49 -15.19
CA PHE A 45 4.76 5.83 -14.85
C PHE A 45 5.91 6.83 -14.95
N SER A 46 5.63 7.96 -15.58
CA SER A 46 6.62 9.04 -15.73
C SER A 46 6.98 9.65 -14.37
N GLY A 47 8.27 9.90 -14.15
CA GLY A 47 8.76 10.52 -12.92
C GLY A 47 8.80 9.59 -11.71
N VAL A 48 8.62 8.29 -11.92
CA VAL A 48 8.69 7.26 -10.89
C VAL A 48 10.04 6.53 -10.94
N ASN A 49 10.65 6.34 -9.79
CA ASN A 49 11.80 5.49 -9.58
C ASN A 49 11.45 4.40 -8.55
N ILE A 50 11.70 3.15 -8.89
CA ILE A 50 11.51 2.00 -8.01
C ILE A 50 12.88 1.56 -7.50
N LYS A 51 13.03 1.56 -6.17
CA LYS A 51 14.14 0.86 -5.53
C LYS A 51 13.72 -0.59 -5.28
N ASP A 52 14.47 -1.50 -5.87
CA ASP A 52 14.27 -2.94 -5.76
C ASP A 52 15.46 -3.53 -4.98
N TYR A 53 15.18 -4.08 -3.82
CA TYR A 53 16.18 -4.61 -2.91
C TYR A 53 16.44 -6.13 -3.10
N GLY A 54 15.92 -6.70 -4.15
CA GLY A 54 16.24 -8.07 -4.53
C GLY A 54 15.06 -8.86 -5.11
N GLY A 55 15.04 -9.15 -6.37
CA GLY A 55 14.24 -10.11 -7.13
C GLY A 55 12.81 -10.41 -6.66
N ALA A 56 12.41 -11.65 -6.81
CA ALA A 56 11.11 -12.12 -6.29
C ALA A 56 11.14 -12.10 -4.75
N GLY A 57 10.25 -11.31 -4.15
CA GLY A 57 10.13 -11.16 -2.70
C GLY A 57 11.01 -10.11 -2.04
N GLY A 58 11.94 -9.50 -2.76
CA GLY A 58 12.68 -8.35 -2.26
C GLY A 58 11.77 -7.14 -2.03
N MET A 59 12.09 -6.35 -1.00
CA MET A 59 11.40 -5.09 -0.73
C MET A 59 11.44 -4.18 -1.95
N LYS A 60 10.30 -3.59 -2.32
CA LYS A 60 10.17 -2.65 -3.44
C LYS A 60 9.50 -1.36 -2.99
N THR A 61 10.20 -0.24 -3.12
CA THR A 61 9.69 1.07 -2.70
C THR A 61 9.62 2.03 -3.86
N ILE A 62 8.63 2.94 -3.80
CA ILE A 62 8.42 3.96 -4.82
C ILE A 62 9.02 5.29 -4.36
N SER A 63 9.73 5.97 -5.26
CA SER A 63 10.14 7.36 -5.12
C SER A 63 9.64 8.16 -6.33
N VAL A 64 8.93 9.24 -6.08
CA VAL A 64 8.38 10.09 -7.13
C VAL A 64 9.23 11.36 -7.23
N ARG A 65 9.65 11.73 -8.46
CA ARG A 65 10.49 12.91 -8.73
C ARG A 65 11.72 13.03 -7.82
N SER A 66 12.31 11.89 -7.45
CA SER A 66 13.49 11.80 -6.56
C SER A 66 13.30 12.36 -5.14
N LEU A 67 12.07 12.60 -4.70
CA LEU A 67 11.77 13.11 -3.35
C LEU A 67 11.98 12.05 -2.26
N GLY A 68 12.13 10.79 -2.63
CA GLY A 68 12.26 9.67 -1.70
C GLY A 68 10.92 9.02 -1.33
N ALA A 69 10.98 7.74 -0.93
CA ALA A 69 9.79 6.94 -0.70
C ALA A 69 8.93 7.42 0.48
N LYS A 70 9.52 8.14 1.44
CA LYS A 70 8.80 8.68 2.62
C LYS A 70 7.80 9.79 2.29
N HIS A 71 7.95 10.43 1.12
CA HIS A 71 7.13 11.55 0.67
C HIS A 71 6.00 11.13 -0.27
N THR A 72 5.89 9.83 -0.56
CA THR A 72 4.79 9.27 -1.37
C THR A 72 3.82 8.53 -0.47
N ALA A 73 2.59 9.03 -0.36
CA ALA A 73 1.52 8.30 0.30
C ALA A 73 1.15 7.07 -0.51
N VAL A 74 1.05 5.92 0.13
CA VAL A 74 0.45 4.71 -0.46
C VAL A 74 -0.92 4.53 0.17
N VAL A 75 -1.96 4.58 -0.65
CA VAL A 75 -3.37 4.50 -0.25
C VAL A 75 -3.93 3.19 -0.77
N TYR A 76 -4.41 2.33 0.11
CA TYR A 76 -5.06 1.07 -0.26
C TYR A 76 -6.55 1.13 0.09
N ASP A 77 -7.39 1.08 -0.95
CA ASP A 77 -8.85 1.23 -0.86
C ASP A 77 -9.30 2.42 0.00
N GLY A 78 -8.70 3.60 -0.27
CA GLY A 78 -9.08 4.86 0.36
C GLY A 78 -8.41 5.14 1.70
N VAL A 79 -7.66 4.19 2.28
CA VAL A 79 -6.97 4.36 3.57
C VAL A 79 -5.46 4.39 3.38
N THR A 80 -4.80 5.41 3.94
CA THR A 80 -3.36 5.58 3.83
C THR A 80 -2.62 4.56 4.70
N LEU A 81 -1.66 3.88 4.08
CA LEU A 81 -0.76 2.94 4.75
C LEU A 81 0.44 3.66 5.35
N SER A 82 1.05 3.06 6.33
CA SER A 82 2.26 3.56 6.98
C SER A 82 3.13 2.46 7.55
N ASP A 83 4.40 2.77 7.67
CA ASP A 83 5.40 2.02 8.39
C ASP A 83 6.12 2.98 9.32
N CYS A 84 6.09 2.73 10.65
CA CYS A 84 6.65 3.68 11.62
C CYS A 84 8.15 3.48 11.84
N GLN A 85 8.73 2.37 11.40
CA GLN A 85 10.15 2.08 11.51
C GLN A 85 10.94 2.72 10.36
N SER A 86 10.60 2.38 9.12
CA SER A 86 11.31 2.83 7.93
C SER A 86 10.70 4.10 7.31
N GLY A 87 9.42 4.33 7.54
CA GLY A 87 8.63 5.37 6.86
C GLY A 87 8.37 5.06 5.38
N GLN A 88 8.65 3.85 4.92
CA GLN A 88 8.51 3.43 3.53
C GLN A 88 7.57 2.23 3.43
N ILE A 89 6.73 2.19 2.42
CA ILE A 89 5.83 1.07 2.20
C ILE A 89 6.46 0.12 1.18
N ASP A 90 6.57 -1.15 1.58
CA ASP A 90 6.95 -2.21 0.67
C ASP A 90 5.77 -2.60 -0.23
N LEU A 91 5.90 -2.35 -1.53
CA LEU A 91 4.88 -2.64 -2.53
C LEU A 91 4.78 -4.13 -2.86
N SER A 92 5.80 -4.93 -2.53
CA SER A 92 5.79 -6.38 -2.75
C SER A 92 4.78 -7.11 -1.87
N ARG A 93 4.33 -6.47 -0.80
CA ARG A 93 3.29 -7.01 0.09
C ARG A 93 1.94 -7.19 -0.60
N PHE A 94 1.63 -6.41 -1.64
CA PHE A 94 0.32 -6.42 -2.30
C PHE A 94 0.35 -7.24 -3.58
N SER A 95 -0.69 -8.06 -3.77
CA SER A 95 -0.85 -8.87 -4.97
C SER A 95 -1.38 -8.04 -6.14
N ILE A 96 -0.67 -8.04 -7.26
CA ILE A 96 -1.14 -7.41 -8.50
C ILE A 96 -2.43 -8.07 -9.03
N ASP A 97 -2.62 -9.36 -8.75
CA ASP A 97 -3.78 -10.11 -9.20
C ASP A 97 -5.08 -9.71 -8.49
N ASN A 98 -4.94 -9.08 -7.31
CA ASN A 98 -6.06 -8.52 -6.55
C ASN A 98 -6.26 -7.02 -6.81
N ILE A 99 -5.50 -6.39 -7.71
CA ILE A 99 -5.62 -4.97 -8.03
C ILE A 99 -6.50 -4.76 -9.26
N GLN A 100 -7.50 -3.89 -9.11
CA GLN A 100 -8.36 -3.41 -10.20
C GLN A 100 -7.75 -2.19 -10.88
N GLN A 101 -7.13 -1.30 -10.10
CA GLN A 101 -6.59 -0.04 -10.60
C GLN A 101 -5.41 0.43 -9.76
N ILE A 102 -4.39 0.92 -10.44
CA ILE A 102 -3.27 1.65 -9.87
C ILE A 102 -3.32 3.08 -10.42
N SER A 103 -3.31 4.07 -9.55
CA SER A 103 -3.21 5.47 -9.97
C SER A 103 -2.20 6.24 -9.15
N LEU A 104 -1.52 7.16 -9.80
CA LEU A 104 -0.52 8.05 -9.20
C LEU A 104 -0.88 9.50 -9.50
N THR A 105 -1.03 10.28 -8.45
CA THR A 105 -1.15 11.74 -8.52
C THR A 105 0.11 12.37 -7.97
N ILE A 106 0.64 13.38 -8.64
CA ILE A 106 1.86 14.10 -8.25
C ILE A 106 1.51 15.55 -7.99
N GLY A 107 1.72 16.04 -6.77
CA GLY A 107 1.26 17.36 -6.32
C GLY A 107 -0.20 17.32 -5.85
N ASP A 108 -0.99 18.31 -6.23
CA ASP A 108 -2.38 18.42 -5.79
C ASP A 108 -3.24 17.24 -6.25
N ASN A 109 -4.05 16.71 -5.34
CA ASN A 109 -5.01 15.67 -5.67
C ASN A 109 -6.19 16.27 -6.44
N GLU A 110 -6.58 15.61 -7.55
CA GLU A 110 -7.85 15.93 -8.24
C GLU A 110 -9.05 15.76 -7.31
N ASP A 111 -9.05 14.67 -6.54
CA ASP A 111 -10.01 14.42 -5.49
C ASP A 111 -9.55 15.12 -4.22
N ILE A 112 -10.15 16.26 -3.91
CA ILE A 112 -9.86 17.02 -2.67
C ILE A 112 -10.51 16.38 -1.44
N PHE A 113 -11.47 15.47 -1.62
CA PHE A 113 -12.19 14.80 -0.54
C PHE A 113 -11.44 13.55 -0.08
N VAL A 114 -10.27 13.77 0.48
CA VAL A 114 -9.31 12.74 0.94
C VAL A 114 -8.78 13.08 2.34
N PRO A 115 -8.19 12.11 3.06
CA PRO A 115 -7.55 12.35 4.36
C PRO A 115 -6.47 13.41 4.32
N ALA A 116 -6.26 14.11 5.45
CA ALA A 116 -5.24 15.15 5.59
C ALA A 116 -3.83 14.63 5.26
N ARG A 117 -3.51 13.38 5.65
CA ARG A 117 -2.24 12.74 5.35
C ARG A 117 -1.99 12.55 3.85
N THR A 118 -3.04 12.25 3.09
CA THR A 118 -2.94 12.14 1.62
C THR A 118 -2.66 13.49 0.98
N VAL A 119 -3.33 14.55 1.46
CA VAL A 119 -3.12 15.94 1.01
C VAL A 119 -1.71 16.42 1.32
N ALA A 120 -1.19 16.11 2.51
CA ALA A 120 0.13 16.53 2.97
C ALA A 120 1.31 15.80 2.28
N SER A 121 1.04 14.83 1.41
CA SER A 121 2.07 14.05 0.72
C SER A 121 2.40 14.67 -0.64
N ALA A 122 3.68 14.61 -1.05
CA ALA A 122 4.14 15.15 -2.32
C ALA A 122 3.59 14.38 -3.55
N ALA A 123 3.25 13.10 -3.34
CA ALA A 123 2.57 12.26 -4.31
C ALA A 123 1.68 11.25 -3.59
N ALA A 124 0.62 10.80 -4.24
CA ALA A 124 -0.30 9.77 -3.75
C ALA A 124 -0.41 8.62 -4.75
N LEU A 125 0.10 7.45 -4.36
CA LEU A 125 -0.12 6.18 -5.05
C LEU A 125 -1.38 5.54 -4.47
N LYS A 126 -2.42 5.42 -5.30
CA LYS A 126 -3.67 4.76 -4.91
C LYS A 126 -3.72 3.36 -5.54
N LEU A 127 -3.83 2.35 -4.70
CA LEU A 127 -4.06 0.96 -5.05
C LEU A 127 -5.51 0.63 -4.75
N GLN A 128 -6.25 0.18 -5.73
CA GLN A 128 -7.65 -0.20 -5.58
C GLN A 128 -7.80 -1.69 -5.84
N SER A 129 -8.29 -2.42 -4.84
CA SER A 129 -8.56 -3.85 -4.98
C SER A 129 -9.77 -4.11 -5.88
N ILE A 130 -9.89 -5.34 -6.38
CA ILE A 130 -11.01 -5.73 -7.23
C ILE A 130 -12.29 -5.68 -6.40
N SER A 131 -13.24 -4.86 -6.83
CA SER A 131 -14.60 -4.84 -6.27
C SER A 131 -15.45 -5.92 -6.94
N PRO A 132 -16.26 -6.67 -6.17
CA PRO A 132 -17.16 -7.67 -6.72
C PRO A 132 -18.19 -7.08 -7.68
N ASP A 133 -18.49 -7.79 -8.77
CA ASP A 133 -19.58 -7.49 -9.69
C ASP A 133 -20.61 -8.61 -9.64
N PHE A 134 -21.82 -8.32 -9.19
CA PHE A 134 -22.91 -9.25 -9.01
C PHE A 134 -24.05 -9.06 -10.04
N SER A 135 -23.75 -8.48 -11.18
CA SER A 135 -24.75 -8.25 -12.24
C SER A 135 -25.40 -9.56 -12.75
N ASN A 136 -24.65 -10.65 -12.78
CA ASN A 136 -25.11 -11.92 -13.33
C ASN A 136 -25.38 -13.01 -12.28
N LYS A 137 -24.62 -13.03 -11.19
CA LYS A 137 -24.69 -14.10 -10.15
C LYS A 137 -24.48 -13.51 -8.77
N LYS A 138 -25.04 -14.19 -7.75
CA LYS A 138 -24.86 -13.79 -6.33
C LYS A 138 -23.54 -14.26 -5.74
N ASN A 139 -22.85 -15.18 -6.39
CA ASN A 139 -21.53 -15.66 -5.94
C ASN A 139 -20.61 -15.91 -7.13
N HIS A 140 -19.32 -15.70 -6.92
CA HIS A 140 -18.28 -15.95 -7.89
C HIS A 140 -17.10 -16.63 -7.20
N LEU A 141 -16.53 -17.62 -7.86
CA LEU A 141 -15.30 -18.28 -7.45
C LEU A 141 -14.29 -18.16 -8.59
N THR A 142 -13.13 -17.62 -8.29
CA THR A 142 -12.01 -17.50 -9.24
C THR A 142 -10.81 -18.24 -8.67
N GLY A 143 -10.22 -19.15 -9.43
CA GLY A 143 -8.96 -19.80 -9.12
C GLY A 143 -7.93 -19.46 -10.17
N GLN A 144 -6.68 -19.24 -9.76
CA GLN A 144 -5.55 -18.96 -10.64
C GLN A 144 -4.32 -19.68 -10.12
N ILE A 145 -3.49 -20.19 -11.01
CA ILE A 145 -2.15 -20.72 -10.67
C ILE A 145 -1.16 -20.08 -11.63
N LYS A 146 -0.14 -19.45 -11.10
CA LYS A 146 1.03 -18.99 -11.85
C LYS A 146 2.21 -19.89 -11.54
N THR A 147 3.00 -20.17 -12.54
CA THR A 147 4.26 -20.91 -12.41
C THR A 147 5.36 -20.13 -13.11
N GLY A 148 6.59 -20.30 -12.67
CA GLY A 148 7.72 -19.59 -13.24
C GLY A 148 9.03 -20.34 -13.06
N SER A 149 10.12 -19.71 -13.47
CA SER A 149 11.46 -20.24 -13.34
C SER A 149 11.84 -20.44 -11.87
N PHE A 150 12.81 -21.30 -11.60
CA PHE A 150 13.41 -21.53 -10.28
C PHE A 150 12.41 -21.98 -9.22
N GLY A 151 11.48 -22.88 -9.59
CA GLY A 151 10.52 -23.49 -8.68
C GLY A 151 9.42 -22.55 -8.21
N MET A 152 9.16 -21.47 -8.93
CA MET A 152 8.09 -20.53 -8.57
C MET A 152 6.71 -21.16 -8.84
N ILE A 153 5.87 -21.16 -7.80
CA ILE A 153 4.45 -21.51 -7.86
C ILE A 153 3.66 -20.48 -7.03
N ASN A 154 2.54 -20.01 -7.61
CA ASN A 154 1.72 -18.97 -6.99
C ASN A 154 0.23 -19.25 -7.28
N PRO A 155 -0.43 -20.12 -6.49
CA PRO A 155 -1.87 -20.27 -6.49
C PRO A 155 -2.56 -19.08 -5.80
N LEU A 156 -3.72 -18.71 -6.36
CA LEU A 156 -4.63 -17.71 -5.80
C LEU A 156 -6.06 -18.23 -5.91
N ILE A 157 -6.85 -18.06 -4.86
CA ILE A 157 -8.28 -18.28 -4.84
C ILE A 157 -8.99 -17.01 -4.40
N ARG A 158 -10.09 -16.67 -5.07
CA ARG A 158 -10.94 -15.54 -4.72
C ARG A 158 -12.39 -15.99 -4.72
N TYR A 159 -13.09 -15.71 -3.63
CA TYR A 159 -14.51 -15.96 -3.50
C TYR A 159 -15.26 -14.68 -3.20
N GLU A 160 -16.37 -14.46 -3.86
CA GLU A 160 -17.22 -13.27 -3.75
C GLU A 160 -18.67 -13.72 -3.50
N GLN A 161 -19.33 -13.05 -2.56
CA GLN A 161 -20.70 -13.36 -2.15
C GLN A 161 -21.51 -12.10 -1.96
N LYS A 162 -22.67 -12.05 -2.64
CA LYS A 162 -23.73 -11.08 -2.37
C LYS A 162 -24.72 -11.70 -1.37
N PHE A 163 -24.83 -11.14 -0.18
CA PHE A 163 -25.79 -11.60 0.83
C PHE A 163 -27.18 -11.01 0.56
N ASN A 164 -27.24 -9.72 0.26
CA ASN A 164 -28.46 -9.00 -0.12
C ASN A 164 -28.11 -7.77 -0.96
N GLU A 165 -29.09 -6.91 -1.28
CA GLU A 165 -28.87 -5.71 -2.10
C GLU A 165 -27.95 -4.66 -1.45
N LYS A 166 -27.72 -4.75 -0.15
CA LYS A 166 -26.94 -3.77 0.62
C LYS A 166 -25.59 -4.33 1.11
N ILE A 167 -25.41 -5.66 1.15
CA ILE A 167 -24.27 -6.29 1.78
C ILE A 167 -23.66 -7.33 0.86
N SER A 168 -22.37 -7.21 0.61
CA SER A 168 -21.57 -8.21 -0.07
C SER A 168 -20.19 -8.33 0.56
N ALA A 169 -19.51 -9.44 0.30
CA ALA A 169 -18.15 -9.67 0.77
C ALA A 169 -17.31 -10.36 -0.31
N SER A 170 -16.01 -10.23 -0.19
CA SER A 170 -15.04 -11.01 -0.96
C SER A 170 -13.89 -11.46 -0.06
N THR A 171 -13.38 -12.66 -0.31
CA THR A 171 -12.10 -13.11 0.25
C THR A 171 -11.15 -13.45 -0.88
N THR A 172 -9.86 -13.17 -0.67
CA THR A 172 -8.79 -13.52 -1.59
C THR A 172 -7.65 -14.10 -0.78
N ASP A 173 -7.23 -15.31 -1.13
CA ASP A 173 -6.11 -16.00 -0.51
C ASP A 173 -5.09 -16.34 -1.60
N GLU A 174 -3.83 -16.00 -1.34
CA GLU A 174 -2.72 -16.20 -2.25
C GLU A 174 -1.53 -16.77 -1.51
N PHE A 175 -0.95 -17.79 -2.07
CA PHE A 175 0.32 -18.36 -1.63
C PHE A 175 1.34 -18.25 -2.75
N MET A 176 2.58 -17.91 -2.42
CA MET A 176 3.70 -17.93 -3.36
C MET A 176 4.89 -18.64 -2.72
N ARG A 177 5.52 -19.51 -3.49
CA ARG A 177 6.81 -20.10 -3.16
C ARG A 177 7.73 -20.00 -4.37
N ALA A 178 9.01 -19.71 -4.14
CA ALA A 178 10.05 -19.79 -5.15
C ALA A 178 11.37 -20.21 -4.50
N ASP A 179 12.10 -21.13 -5.12
CA ASP A 179 13.43 -21.53 -4.64
C ASP A 179 14.48 -20.49 -5.02
N ASN A 180 14.28 -19.78 -6.14
CA ASN A 180 15.16 -18.73 -6.66
C ASN A 180 16.65 -19.15 -6.78
N LEU A 181 16.89 -20.44 -6.99
CA LEU A 181 18.23 -21.01 -7.12
C LEU A 181 18.68 -20.99 -8.58
N TYR A 182 19.26 -19.89 -9.04
CA TYR A 182 19.68 -19.73 -10.43
C TYR A 182 21.20 -19.79 -10.60
N PRO A 183 21.69 -20.34 -11.75
CA PRO A 183 23.10 -20.27 -12.11
C PRO A 183 23.44 -18.88 -12.63
N PHE A 184 24.65 -18.42 -12.36
CA PHE A 184 25.20 -17.20 -12.92
C PHE A 184 26.69 -17.32 -13.15
N THR A 185 27.26 -16.43 -13.97
CA THR A 185 28.70 -16.35 -14.18
C THR A 185 29.26 -15.19 -13.37
N LEU A 186 30.18 -15.51 -12.47
CA LEU A 186 30.94 -14.50 -11.73
C LEU A 186 32.20 -14.15 -12.53
N VAL A 187 32.34 -12.85 -12.83
CA VAL A 187 33.51 -12.29 -13.51
C VAL A 187 34.18 -11.31 -12.57
N ASN A 188 35.46 -11.48 -12.30
CA ASN A 188 36.25 -10.58 -11.48
C ASN A 188 37.67 -10.48 -12.07
N GLY A 189 37.92 -9.48 -12.92
CA GLY A 189 39.11 -9.40 -13.75
C GLY A 189 39.20 -10.62 -14.68
N ASP A 190 40.30 -11.31 -14.67
CA ASP A 190 40.54 -12.52 -15.48
C ASP A 190 39.93 -13.78 -14.88
N TYR A 191 39.42 -13.69 -13.66
CA TYR A 191 38.77 -14.83 -13.00
C TYR A 191 37.33 -14.96 -13.43
N VAL A 192 36.98 -16.09 -14.02
CA VAL A 192 35.62 -16.41 -14.45
C VAL A 192 35.19 -17.75 -13.84
N SER A 193 34.12 -17.77 -13.09
CA SER A 193 33.54 -18.99 -12.53
C SER A 193 32.04 -19.13 -12.77
N LYS A 194 31.54 -20.34 -12.88
CA LYS A 194 30.11 -20.66 -12.91
C LYS A 194 29.66 -20.93 -11.48
N GLU A 195 28.80 -20.07 -11.02
CA GLU A 195 28.27 -20.09 -9.66
C GLU A 195 26.76 -20.39 -9.66
N LYS A 196 26.24 -20.71 -8.49
CA LYS A 196 24.81 -20.88 -8.26
C LYS A 196 24.39 -19.99 -7.09
N ARG A 197 23.27 -19.26 -7.24
CA ARG A 197 22.71 -18.49 -6.15
C ARG A 197 22.15 -19.43 -5.09
N TYR A 198 22.57 -19.25 -3.85
CA TYR A 198 22.12 -20.00 -2.69
C TYR A 198 21.42 -19.06 -1.69
N ASN A 199 20.71 -19.64 -0.71
CA ASN A 199 20.05 -18.91 0.36
C ASN A 199 19.10 -17.82 -0.18
N ASN A 200 18.21 -18.19 -1.11
CA ASN A 200 17.36 -17.25 -1.85
C ASN A 200 15.90 -17.71 -1.93
N ASN A 201 15.52 -18.72 -1.12
CA ASN A 201 14.15 -19.22 -1.08
C ASN A 201 13.21 -18.19 -0.47
N ILE A 202 11.99 -18.15 -0.98
CA ILE A 202 10.93 -17.33 -0.44
C ILE A 202 9.63 -18.11 -0.36
N GLN A 203 8.88 -17.88 0.71
CA GLN A 203 7.48 -18.28 0.86
C GLN A 203 6.69 -17.08 1.34
N THR A 204 5.56 -16.82 0.70
CA THR A 204 4.70 -15.69 1.02
C THR A 204 3.25 -16.15 1.06
N TYR A 205 2.53 -15.74 2.08
CA TYR A 205 1.08 -15.87 2.18
C TYR A 205 0.42 -14.51 2.27
N ARG A 206 -0.68 -14.32 1.54
CA ARG A 206 -1.53 -13.12 1.58
C ARG A 206 -2.99 -13.55 1.71
N GLY A 207 -3.65 -13.02 2.73
CA GLY A 207 -5.09 -13.21 2.93
C GLY A 207 -5.78 -11.86 3.02
N GLU A 208 -6.91 -11.71 2.36
CA GLU A 208 -7.69 -10.49 2.35
C GLU A 208 -9.17 -10.81 2.44
N LEU A 209 -9.87 -10.14 3.36
CA LEU A 209 -11.33 -10.18 3.50
C LEU A 209 -11.86 -8.76 3.35
N ASN A 210 -12.83 -8.58 2.46
CA ASN A 210 -13.49 -7.30 2.23
C ASN A 210 -14.99 -7.45 2.51
N LEU A 211 -15.56 -6.44 3.16
CA LEU A 211 -16.97 -6.29 3.40
C LEU A 211 -17.44 -4.97 2.80
N TYR A 212 -18.47 -5.03 1.96
CA TYR A 212 -19.06 -3.88 1.29
C TYR A 212 -20.50 -3.72 1.75
N ILE A 213 -20.81 -2.56 2.32
CA ILE A 213 -22.15 -2.24 2.83
C ILE A 213 -22.60 -0.92 2.21
N SER A 214 -23.76 -0.93 1.57
CA SER A 214 -24.42 0.26 1.04
C SER A 214 -25.79 0.41 1.74
N PRO A 215 -25.83 1.06 2.91
CA PRO A 215 -27.08 1.18 3.69
C PRO A 215 -28.19 1.87 2.91
N ASN A 216 -27.81 2.83 2.07
CA ASN A 216 -28.66 3.59 1.15
C ASN A 216 -27.82 4.03 -0.08
N ASN A 217 -28.46 4.71 -1.04
CA ASN A 217 -27.81 5.14 -2.28
C ASN A 217 -26.78 6.28 -2.10
N ARG A 218 -26.63 6.83 -0.89
CA ARG A 218 -25.75 7.96 -0.59
C ARG A 218 -24.60 7.59 0.35
N SER A 219 -24.64 6.42 0.93
CA SER A 219 -23.69 6.01 1.95
C SER A 219 -23.05 4.68 1.58
N THR A 220 -21.74 4.59 1.72
CA THR A 220 -20.97 3.36 1.55
C THR A 220 -20.06 3.14 2.77
N LEU A 221 -19.99 1.91 3.22
CA LEU A 221 -19.10 1.47 4.29
C LEU A 221 -18.33 0.25 3.79
N ASN A 222 -17.03 0.37 3.68
CA ASN A 222 -16.14 -0.71 3.29
C ASN A 222 -15.26 -1.09 4.46
N GLY A 223 -15.29 -2.37 4.84
CA GLY A 223 -14.39 -2.97 5.82
C GLY A 223 -13.38 -3.86 5.14
N LYS A 224 -12.14 -3.89 5.62
CA LYS A 224 -11.08 -4.76 5.13
C LYS A 224 -10.29 -5.34 6.28
N ILE A 225 -9.96 -6.63 6.18
CA ILE A 225 -8.94 -7.31 6.96
C ILE A 225 -7.90 -7.82 5.99
N TYR A 226 -6.65 -7.58 6.31
CA TYR A 226 -5.50 -7.98 5.50
C TYR A 226 -4.46 -8.66 6.36
N TYR A 227 -3.92 -9.78 5.87
CA TYR A 227 -2.81 -10.51 6.47
C TYR A 227 -1.74 -10.83 5.45
N TYR A 228 -0.50 -10.66 5.84
CA TYR A 228 0.70 -10.97 5.07
C TYR A 228 1.73 -11.64 5.96
N ASP A 229 2.30 -12.77 5.52
CA ASP A 229 3.41 -13.46 6.15
C ASP A 229 4.41 -13.85 5.06
N THR A 230 5.65 -13.43 5.18
CA THR A 230 6.73 -13.84 4.29
C THR A 230 7.90 -14.36 5.09
N ASP A 231 8.47 -15.47 4.63
CA ASP A 231 9.72 -16.04 5.12
C ASP A 231 10.66 -16.13 3.93
N GLN A 232 11.78 -15.40 4.00
CA GLN A 232 12.73 -15.30 2.91
C GLN A 232 14.15 -15.47 3.39
N GLN A 233 14.91 -16.20 2.62
CA GLN A 233 16.37 -16.27 2.74
C GLN A 233 16.99 -15.13 1.94
N LEU A 234 18.03 -14.51 2.50
CA LEU A 234 18.73 -13.39 1.87
C LEU A 234 20.08 -13.87 1.37
N PRO A 235 20.31 -13.83 0.05
CA PRO A 235 21.50 -14.47 -0.54
C PRO A 235 22.80 -13.70 -0.33
N GLY A 236 22.76 -12.52 0.28
CA GLY A 236 23.94 -11.68 0.49
C GLY A 236 24.54 -11.09 -0.80
N ALA A 237 25.65 -10.39 -0.68
CA ALA A 237 26.35 -9.82 -1.82
C ALA A 237 27.08 -10.91 -2.65
N VAL A 238 27.12 -10.70 -3.98
CA VAL A 238 27.92 -11.51 -4.90
C VAL A 238 29.33 -10.92 -4.93
N ILE A 239 30.22 -11.48 -4.10
CA ILE A 239 31.64 -11.10 -4.04
C ILE A 239 32.51 -12.34 -4.06
N LEU A 240 33.76 -12.20 -4.54
CA LEU A 240 34.71 -13.26 -4.54
C LEU A 240 35.03 -13.70 -3.07
N TYR A 241 35.14 -14.99 -2.84
CA TYR A 241 35.42 -15.58 -1.52
C TYR A 241 34.33 -15.33 -0.45
N ASN A 242 33.14 -14.92 -0.83
CA ASN A 242 32.06 -14.81 0.13
C ASN A 242 31.59 -16.21 0.55
N ALA A 243 31.54 -16.44 1.86
CA ALA A 243 30.83 -17.60 2.39
C ALA A 243 29.35 -17.53 2.03
N LYS A 244 28.67 -18.68 1.88
CA LYS A 244 27.23 -18.72 1.66
C LYS A 244 26.54 -17.97 2.79
N SER A 245 25.72 -16.97 2.42
CA SER A 245 24.90 -16.23 3.38
C SER A 245 23.99 -17.18 4.16
N ARG A 246 23.76 -16.87 5.44
CA ARG A 246 22.79 -17.54 6.32
C ARG A 246 21.72 -16.56 6.82
N GLU A 247 21.62 -15.44 6.15
CA GLU A 247 20.69 -14.38 6.49
C GLU A 247 19.25 -14.80 6.14
N LYS A 248 18.33 -14.51 7.04
CA LYS A 248 16.88 -14.75 6.89
C LYS A 248 16.12 -13.52 7.32
N LEU A 249 15.01 -13.25 6.66
CA LEU A 249 14.07 -12.21 7.03
C LEU A 249 12.66 -12.80 7.04
N ARG A 250 11.98 -12.66 8.17
CA ARG A 250 10.56 -12.97 8.27
C ARG A 250 9.78 -11.71 8.58
N GLU A 251 8.79 -11.41 7.78
CA GLU A 251 7.90 -10.29 8.00
C GLU A 251 6.45 -10.76 8.09
N ARG A 252 5.72 -10.18 9.04
CA ARG A 252 4.29 -10.37 9.21
C ARG A 252 3.62 -9.02 9.31
N ASN A 253 2.52 -8.86 8.62
CA ASN A 253 1.71 -7.67 8.70
C ASN A 253 0.23 -8.04 8.78
N PHE A 254 -0.45 -7.45 9.71
CA PHE A 254 -1.91 -7.52 9.85
C PHE A 254 -2.44 -6.10 9.91
N PHE A 255 -3.46 -5.79 9.13
CA PHE A 255 -4.24 -4.59 9.37
C PHE A 255 -5.73 -4.85 9.16
N SER A 256 -6.52 -4.09 9.89
CA SER A 256 -7.94 -3.92 9.64
C SER A 256 -8.23 -2.46 9.38
N GLN A 257 -9.12 -2.18 8.43
CA GLN A 257 -9.51 -0.82 8.09
C GLN A 257 -10.99 -0.72 7.79
N VAL A 258 -11.52 0.47 8.03
CA VAL A 258 -12.88 0.87 7.71
C VAL A 258 -12.83 2.17 6.94
N HIS A 259 -13.60 2.25 5.87
CA HIS A 259 -13.76 3.43 5.04
C HIS A 259 -15.25 3.71 4.90
N TYR A 260 -15.73 4.81 5.46
CA TYR A 260 -17.11 5.25 5.39
C TYR A 260 -17.20 6.56 4.64
N ARG A 261 -18.10 6.64 3.67
CA ARG A 261 -18.39 7.84 2.90
C ARG A 261 -19.89 8.03 2.80
N THR A 262 -20.36 9.28 3.03
CA THR A 262 -21.76 9.64 2.87
C THR A 262 -21.92 11.03 2.27
N TYR A 263 -23.02 11.22 1.54
CA TYR A 263 -23.41 12.47 0.88
C TYR A 263 -24.78 12.88 1.35
N TRP A 264 -24.91 14.11 1.85
CA TRP A 264 -26.19 14.68 2.29
C TRP A 264 -26.78 15.64 1.25
N GLU A 265 -28.07 15.91 1.33
CA GLU A 265 -28.78 16.77 0.39
C GLU A 265 -28.35 18.25 0.44
N ASN A 266 -27.83 18.69 1.56
CA ASN A 266 -27.40 20.08 1.81
C ASN A 266 -25.98 20.39 1.34
N ASN A 267 -25.51 19.71 0.30
CA ASN A 267 -24.16 19.88 -0.26
C ASN A 267 -23.01 19.56 0.71
N LEU A 268 -23.29 18.81 1.75
CA LEU A 268 -22.33 18.31 2.69
C LEU A 268 -22.01 16.84 2.39
N SER A 269 -20.75 16.45 2.60
CA SER A 269 -20.31 15.06 2.50
C SER A 269 -19.31 14.75 3.59
N LEU A 270 -19.36 13.55 4.13
CA LEU A 270 -18.49 13.10 5.21
C LEU A 270 -17.72 11.85 4.78
N LEU A 271 -16.42 11.84 5.04
CA LEU A 271 -15.53 10.71 4.91
C LEU A 271 -14.94 10.40 6.29
N ILE A 272 -14.99 9.13 6.71
CA ILE A 272 -14.34 8.65 7.93
C ILE A 272 -13.51 7.42 7.59
N ASN A 273 -12.28 7.39 8.07
CA ASN A 273 -11.43 6.22 8.03
C ASN A 273 -11.00 5.82 9.43
N GLY A 274 -10.92 4.53 9.67
CA GLY A 274 -10.27 3.93 10.83
C GLY A 274 -9.35 2.82 10.37
N LYS A 275 -8.16 2.68 10.98
CA LYS A 275 -7.23 1.59 10.73
C LYS A 275 -6.49 1.19 12.00
N PHE A 276 -6.38 -0.10 12.19
CA PHE A 276 -5.40 -0.71 13.09
C PHE A 276 -4.38 -1.46 12.23
N ASN A 277 -3.10 -1.26 12.48
CA ASN A 277 -2.01 -1.99 11.84
C ASN A 277 -1.08 -2.57 12.88
N TRP A 278 -0.73 -3.83 12.72
CA TRP A 278 0.32 -4.52 13.45
C TRP A 278 1.31 -5.14 12.46
N SER A 279 2.60 -4.98 12.73
CA SER A 279 3.63 -5.64 11.94
C SER A 279 4.78 -6.13 12.80
N GLN A 280 5.40 -7.19 12.34
CA GLN A 280 6.60 -7.78 12.91
C GLN A 280 7.62 -7.97 11.79
N SER A 281 8.87 -7.56 12.06
CA SER A 281 10.04 -7.89 11.24
C SER A 281 11.06 -8.63 12.11
N HIS A 282 11.57 -9.74 11.62
CA HIS A 282 12.56 -10.55 12.29
C HIS A 282 13.69 -10.86 11.30
N TYR A 283 14.81 -10.19 11.50
CA TYR A 283 16.05 -10.46 10.77
C TYR A 283 16.97 -11.35 11.60
N HIS A 284 17.51 -12.40 10.99
CA HIS A 284 18.42 -13.35 11.63
C HIS A 284 19.60 -13.67 10.71
N ASP A 285 20.84 -13.49 11.19
CA ASP A 285 22.07 -13.82 10.49
C ASP A 285 22.98 -14.67 11.39
N GLU A 286 23.19 -15.92 10.99
CA GLU A 286 24.09 -16.90 11.63
C GLU A 286 25.49 -16.90 11.02
N GLY A 287 25.87 -15.83 10.30
CA GLY A 287 27.12 -15.78 9.52
C GLY A 287 28.42 -15.63 10.32
N GLY A 288 28.36 -15.59 11.65
CA GLY A 288 29.52 -15.48 12.51
C GLY A 288 30.26 -14.13 12.45
N LYS A 289 29.67 -13.12 11.81
CA LYS A 289 30.24 -11.77 11.66
C LYS A 289 30.09 -10.91 12.92
N TYR A 290 29.28 -11.35 13.87
CA TYR A 290 28.88 -10.58 15.04
C TYR A 290 29.46 -11.12 16.33
N PRO A 291 29.72 -10.27 17.34
CA PRO A 291 30.03 -10.73 18.69
C PRO A 291 28.91 -11.66 19.20
N GLY A 292 29.25 -12.89 19.58
CA GLY A 292 28.26 -13.90 19.97
C GLY A 292 27.84 -14.86 18.85
N GLY A 293 28.31 -14.67 17.61
CA GLY A 293 28.14 -15.60 16.49
C GLY A 293 26.89 -15.39 15.64
N GLU A 294 25.91 -14.65 16.13
CA GLU A 294 24.67 -14.38 15.41
C GLU A 294 24.15 -12.96 15.64
N LEU A 295 23.35 -12.45 14.71
CA LEU A 295 22.51 -11.27 14.86
C LEU A 295 21.05 -11.68 14.80
N ASN A 296 20.24 -11.22 15.75
CA ASN A 296 18.83 -11.58 15.90
C ASN A 296 18.01 -10.34 16.24
N ASP A 297 17.58 -9.61 15.22
CA ASP A 297 16.84 -8.36 15.37
C ASP A 297 15.34 -8.57 15.17
N ARG A 298 14.57 -8.13 16.16
CA ARG A 298 13.10 -8.21 16.12
C ARG A 298 12.48 -6.85 16.36
N TYR A 299 11.57 -6.49 15.49
CA TYR A 299 10.82 -5.23 15.55
C TYR A 299 9.33 -5.53 15.53
N PHE A 300 8.58 -4.88 16.41
CA PHE A 300 7.13 -4.93 16.47
C PHE A 300 6.58 -3.52 16.36
N GLN A 301 5.67 -3.30 15.45
CA GLN A 301 5.03 -2.01 15.22
C GLN A 301 3.53 -2.12 15.44
N ARG A 302 2.93 -1.06 16.00
CA ARG A 302 1.49 -0.88 16.06
C ARG A 302 1.13 0.51 15.64
N GLU A 303 0.08 0.64 14.86
CA GLU A 303 -0.50 1.92 14.48
C GLU A 303 -2.00 1.89 14.69
N TYR A 304 -2.51 2.96 15.29
CA TYR A 304 -3.93 3.29 15.31
C TYR A 304 -4.08 4.59 14.52
N TYR A 305 -4.90 4.57 13.49
CA TYR A 305 -5.15 5.69 12.60
C TYR A 305 -6.63 5.97 12.53
N THR A 306 -7.00 7.24 12.68
CA THR A 306 -8.34 7.74 12.48
C THR A 306 -8.28 9.00 11.65
N SER A 307 -9.18 9.15 10.69
CA SER A 307 -9.28 10.27 9.79
C SER A 307 -10.72 10.67 9.58
N GLY A 308 -10.98 11.96 9.56
CA GLY A 308 -12.26 12.55 9.17
C GLY A 308 -12.07 13.66 8.16
N ALA A 309 -12.91 13.71 7.12
CA ALA A 309 -12.95 14.81 6.18
C ALA A 309 -14.41 15.25 5.95
N LEU A 310 -14.64 16.54 5.96
CA LEU A 310 -15.95 17.17 5.69
C LEU A 310 -15.82 18.02 4.43
N LEU A 311 -16.57 17.67 3.40
CA LEU A 311 -16.67 18.44 2.16
C LEU A 311 -17.96 19.25 2.18
N TYR A 312 -17.84 20.54 1.86
CA TYR A 312 -18.96 21.47 1.64
C TYR A 312 -18.86 22.10 0.26
N THR A 313 -19.93 22.01 -0.54
CA THR A 313 -20.00 22.55 -1.89
C THR A 313 -21.13 23.57 -1.99
N PRO A 314 -20.92 24.82 -1.49
CA PRO A 314 -21.98 25.85 -1.44
C PRO A 314 -22.55 26.22 -2.81
N THR A 315 -21.73 26.13 -3.86
CA THR A 315 -22.08 26.37 -5.25
C THR A 315 -21.42 25.36 -6.18
N SER A 316 -21.81 25.35 -7.45
CA SER A 316 -21.15 24.53 -8.48
C SER A 316 -19.68 24.86 -8.70
N HIS A 317 -19.23 26.05 -8.30
CA HIS A 317 -17.87 26.55 -8.51
C HIS A 317 -16.98 26.41 -7.27
N TRP A 318 -17.54 26.38 -6.07
CA TRP A 318 -16.79 26.35 -4.82
C TRP A 318 -16.88 25.00 -4.12
N SER A 319 -15.75 24.47 -3.73
CA SER A 319 -15.64 23.29 -2.87
C SER A 319 -14.67 23.57 -1.74
N MET A 320 -15.06 23.23 -0.53
CA MET A 320 -14.28 23.41 0.70
C MET A 320 -14.17 22.07 1.42
N VAL A 321 -12.97 21.64 1.79
CA VAL A 321 -12.76 20.44 2.59
C VAL A 321 -11.97 20.79 3.84
N TYR A 322 -12.46 20.37 4.98
CA TYR A 322 -11.66 20.28 6.20
C TYR A 322 -11.38 18.81 6.47
N ALA A 323 -10.13 18.44 6.61
CA ALA A 323 -9.72 17.08 6.98
C ALA A 323 -8.78 17.10 8.18
N ALA A 324 -8.98 16.14 9.08
CA ALA A 324 -8.17 15.94 10.27
C ALA A 324 -7.86 14.45 10.47
N ASP A 325 -6.59 14.16 10.71
CA ASP A 325 -6.08 12.82 10.94
C ASP A 325 -5.40 12.74 12.30
N TYR A 326 -5.63 11.66 13.03
CA TYR A 326 -4.91 11.31 14.24
C TYR A 326 -4.23 9.96 14.06
N ILE A 327 -2.95 9.89 14.46
CA ILE A 327 -2.11 8.70 14.32
C ILE A 327 -1.38 8.46 15.65
N TYR A 328 -1.51 7.26 16.17
CA TYR A 328 -0.69 6.75 17.25
C TYR A 328 0.18 5.61 16.73
N ASN A 329 1.49 5.73 16.90
CA ASN A 329 2.48 4.71 16.54
C ASN A 329 3.25 4.27 17.77
N ASN A 330 3.55 2.97 17.87
CA ASN A 330 4.44 2.40 18.86
C ASN A 330 5.38 1.41 18.15
N LEU A 331 6.65 1.44 18.53
CA LEU A 331 7.70 0.56 18.03
C LEU A 331 8.39 -0.14 19.21
N ASN A 332 8.45 -1.44 19.21
CA ASN A 332 9.22 -2.25 20.15
C ASN A 332 10.34 -2.97 19.41
N ALA A 333 11.56 -2.93 19.93
CA ALA A 333 12.72 -3.61 19.39
C ALA A 333 13.43 -4.37 20.49
N ASN A 334 14.05 -5.51 20.17
CA ASN A 334 14.92 -6.25 21.10
C ASN A 334 16.33 -5.68 21.14
N THR A 335 16.48 -4.37 21.05
CA THR A 335 17.77 -3.69 21.18
C THR A 335 18.23 -3.67 22.64
N PRO A 336 19.56 -3.58 22.90
CA PRO A 336 20.09 -3.59 24.27
C PRO A 336 19.45 -2.57 25.23
N ASN A 337 18.95 -1.47 24.70
CA ASN A 337 18.31 -0.41 25.50
C ASN A 337 16.80 -0.62 25.70
N ASN A 338 16.22 -1.69 25.11
CA ASN A 338 14.79 -2.06 25.23
C ASN A 338 13.83 -0.85 25.24
N THR A 339 14.05 0.12 24.39
CA THR A 339 13.21 1.31 24.28
C THR A 339 11.98 1.00 23.44
N SER A 340 10.82 1.42 23.93
CA SER A 340 9.54 1.30 23.22
C SER A 340 9.03 2.69 22.84
N PRO A 341 9.64 3.35 21.85
CA PRO A 341 9.23 4.68 21.47
C PRO A 341 7.81 4.70 20.94
N TYR A 342 7.08 5.76 21.25
CA TYR A 342 5.76 6.00 20.70
C TYR A 342 5.62 7.46 20.23
N ARG A 343 4.68 7.67 19.33
CA ARG A 343 4.46 8.97 18.72
C ARG A 343 2.97 9.21 18.48
N HIS A 344 2.51 10.37 18.85
CA HIS A 344 1.23 10.93 18.45
C HIS A 344 1.45 11.93 17.32
N SER A 345 0.62 11.88 16.29
CA SER A 345 0.66 12.85 15.19
C SER A 345 -0.76 13.31 14.88
N ILE A 346 -0.90 14.62 14.74
CA ILE A 346 -2.15 15.27 14.34
C ILE A 346 -1.86 16.05 13.06
N LEU A 347 -2.62 15.78 12.02
CA LEU A 347 -2.56 16.50 10.75
C LEU A 347 -3.91 17.15 10.51
N GLN A 348 -3.90 18.38 10.05
CA GLN A 348 -5.10 19.10 9.67
C GLN A 348 -4.87 19.82 8.35
N THR A 349 -5.86 19.78 7.47
CA THR A 349 -5.83 20.47 6.20
C THR A 349 -7.15 21.15 5.94
N VAL A 350 -7.08 22.34 5.36
CA VAL A 350 -8.23 23.01 4.75
C VAL A 350 -7.92 23.09 3.26
N THR A 351 -8.80 22.60 2.41
CA THR A 351 -8.67 22.71 0.96
C THR A 351 -9.80 23.57 0.44
N LEU A 352 -9.46 24.65 -0.24
CA LEU A 352 -10.41 25.51 -0.93
C LEU A 352 -10.16 25.36 -2.42
N ARG A 353 -11.20 25.01 -3.17
CA ARG A 353 -11.15 24.91 -4.63
C ARG A 353 -12.22 25.81 -5.24
N TYR A 354 -11.78 26.67 -6.16
CA TYR A 354 -12.64 27.39 -7.09
C TYR A 354 -12.44 26.84 -8.49
N GLN A 355 -13.51 26.47 -9.15
CA GLN A 355 -13.44 25.86 -10.48
C GLN A 355 -14.52 26.40 -11.40
N THR A 356 -14.10 26.84 -12.57
CA THR A 356 -14.95 27.20 -13.72
C THR A 356 -14.48 26.44 -14.95
N ASP A 357 -15.14 26.60 -16.08
CA ASP A 357 -14.73 25.94 -17.34
C ASP A 357 -13.31 26.29 -17.78
N ASN A 358 -12.81 27.49 -17.42
CA ASN A 358 -11.55 28.02 -17.87
C ASN A 358 -10.49 28.17 -16.76
N ILE A 359 -10.89 28.19 -15.49
CA ILE A 359 -10.00 28.48 -14.37
C ILE A 359 -10.22 27.48 -13.26
N THR A 360 -9.14 26.92 -12.75
CA THR A 360 -9.16 26.18 -11.48
C THR A 360 -8.10 26.76 -10.56
N ALA A 361 -8.50 27.16 -9.36
CA ALA A 361 -7.62 27.63 -8.30
C ALA A 361 -7.80 26.77 -7.06
N VAL A 362 -6.70 26.38 -6.42
CA VAL A 362 -6.71 25.56 -5.21
C VAL A 362 -5.78 26.20 -4.18
N ALA A 363 -6.24 26.30 -2.94
CA ALA A 363 -5.45 26.72 -1.78
C ALA A 363 -5.51 25.66 -0.70
N ILE A 364 -4.35 25.23 -0.19
CA ILE A 364 -4.24 24.11 0.75
C ILE A 364 -3.31 24.49 1.92
N PRO A 365 -3.81 25.17 2.96
CA PRO A 365 -3.08 25.27 4.22
C PRO A 365 -3.03 23.90 4.93
N VAL A 366 -1.84 23.51 5.37
CA VAL A 366 -1.56 22.26 6.08
C VAL A 366 -0.93 22.57 7.43
N SER A 367 -1.46 21.95 8.48
CA SER A 367 -0.84 21.94 9.81
C SER A 367 -0.46 20.53 10.21
N TYR A 368 0.76 20.36 10.68
CA TYR A 368 1.29 19.06 11.10
C TYR A 368 1.99 19.18 12.46
N THR A 369 1.52 18.40 13.43
CA THR A 369 2.09 18.40 14.78
C THR A 369 2.47 16.99 15.19
N HIS A 370 3.73 16.82 15.60
CA HIS A 370 4.22 15.61 16.26
C HIS A 370 4.42 15.86 17.74
N LEU A 371 3.84 14.98 18.55
CA LEU A 371 4.14 14.89 19.98
C LEU A 371 4.92 13.58 20.20
N THR A 372 6.24 13.67 20.20
CA THR A 372 7.12 12.61 20.70
C THR A 372 7.55 13.00 22.09
N LEU A 373 7.35 12.15 23.10
CA LEU A 373 8.05 12.34 24.35
C LEU A 373 9.54 12.06 24.09
N PRO A 374 10.45 12.90 24.63
CA PRO A 374 11.87 12.66 24.49
C PRO A 374 12.18 11.28 25.08
N THR A 375 12.68 10.37 24.27
CA THR A 375 13.47 9.27 24.80
C THR A 375 14.63 9.94 25.50
N ASN A 376 14.82 9.70 26.79
CA ASN A 376 16.01 10.15 27.50
C ASN A 376 17.22 9.61 26.76
N SER A 377 17.76 10.38 25.84
CA SER A 377 19.09 10.21 25.31
C SER A 377 20.04 10.76 26.37
N LEU A 378 20.30 9.96 27.38
CA LEU A 378 21.53 10.11 28.13
C LEU A 378 22.64 9.62 27.21
N VAL A 379 23.38 10.56 26.68
CA VAL A 379 24.66 10.37 26.02
C VAL A 379 25.63 9.74 27.02
#